data_4d994642c25fab85184ea0f5c1e4292d
#
_entry.id   4d994642c25fab85184ea0f5c1e4292d
#
_cell.length_a   1.000
_cell.length_b   1.000
_cell.length_c   1.000
_cell.angle_alpha   90.00
_cell.angle_beta   90.00
_cell.angle_gamma   90.00
#
_symmetry.space_group_name_H-M   'P 1'
#
loop_
_entity.id
_entity.type
_entity.pdbx_description
1 polymer ?
#
loop_
_entity_poly.entity_id
_entity_poly.type
_entity_poly.pdbx_seq_one_letter_code
_entity_poly.pdbx_strand_id
1 'polypeptide(L)'
;VRCAACPSHMTEAAFRTAHDCHPVGPRKVNLCKRAECPCGSGEAETVRHTFKDCARSQHVWEVTLARWRALTGENRVKASDPRVVLLGDRSMLWLDDVEQSEFAQLEEPFAVIHKCTLQGILEERKRDAAPQPGKRRSARKLLQKIEHLVLQVVTVRWQEARGTAAERAFRAKWVATGF
;
A
#
# COMPACT_ATOMS: atom_id res chain seq x y z
N VAL A 1 10.79 1.03 -7.79
CA VAL A 1 10.59 2.42 -8.21
C VAL A 1 10.86 3.33 -7.02
N ARG A 2 11.92 4.19 -7.11
CA ARG A 2 12.19 5.20 -6.09
C ARG A 2 11.16 6.31 -6.24
N CYS A 3 10.10 6.27 -5.45
CA CYS A 3 9.22 7.41 -5.31
C CYS A 3 9.83 8.36 -4.27
N ALA A 4 10.41 9.46 -4.73
CA ALA A 4 10.98 10.50 -3.87
C ALA A 4 9.91 11.14 -2.93
N ALA A 5 8.63 10.90 -3.24
CA ALA A 5 7.49 11.44 -2.53
C ALA A 5 7.20 10.78 -1.17
N CYS A 6 7.67 9.55 -0.95
CA CYS A 6 7.35 8.81 0.27
C CYS A 6 8.46 8.91 1.31
N PRO A 7 8.13 9.02 2.60
CA PRO A 7 9.09 8.88 3.68
C PRO A 7 9.92 7.59 3.55
N SER A 8 11.18 7.63 3.99
CA SER A 8 12.15 6.53 3.84
C SER A 8 11.62 5.20 4.38
N HIS A 9 10.94 5.21 5.52
CA HIS A 9 10.39 3.99 6.14
C HIS A 9 9.29 3.32 5.29
N MET A 10 8.50 4.09 4.53
CA MET A 10 7.50 3.53 3.60
C MET A 10 8.17 2.94 2.36
N THR A 11 9.21 3.58 1.88
CA THR A 11 10.03 3.07 0.77
C THR A 11 10.76 1.80 1.17
N GLU A 12 11.27 1.74 2.40
CA GLU A 12 11.87 0.54 2.96
C GLU A 12 10.87 -0.60 3.11
N ALA A 13 9.64 -0.32 3.58
CA ALA A 13 8.58 -1.33 3.66
C ALA A 13 8.28 -1.95 2.29
N ALA A 14 8.13 -1.13 1.25
CA ALA A 14 7.92 -1.62 -0.11
C ALA A 14 9.11 -2.41 -0.65
N PHE A 15 10.35 -1.95 -0.41
CA PHE A 15 11.56 -2.68 -0.78
C PHE A 15 11.61 -4.05 -0.11
N ARG A 16 11.40 -4.11 1.20
CA ARG A 16 11.40 -5.38 1.94
C ARG A 16 10.31 -6.33 1.48
N THR A 17 9.14 -5.82 1.08
CA THR A 17 8.05 -6.64 0.52
C THR A 17 8.47 -7.23 -0.82
N ALA A 18 9.02 -6.42 -1.71
CA ALA A 18 9.45 -6.85 -3.04
C ALA A 18 10.58 -7.91 -2.99
N HIS A 19 11.46 -7.82 -1.99
CA HIS A 19 12.61 -8.71 -1.82
C HIS A 19 12.38 -9.82 -0.77
N ASP A 20 11.14 -10.04 -0.34
CA ASP A 20 10.79 -11.07 0.67
C ASP A 20 11.65 -11.04 1.93
N CYS A 21 12.05 -9.85 2.40
CA CYS A 21 12.96 -9.71 3.55
C CYS A 21 12.32 -9.05 4.79
N HIS A 22 10.99 -9.02 4.89
CA HIS A 22 10.33 -8.65 6.14
C HIS A 22 10.58 -9.70 7.23
N PRO A 23 10.78 -9.25 8.48
CA PRO A 23 10.86 -10.15 9.63
C PRO A 23 9.46 -10.61 10.04
N VAL A 24 8.84 -11.48 9.25
CA VAL A 24 7.50 -12.05 9.49
C VAL A 24 7.60 -13.52 9.89
N GLY A 25 6.62 -14.02 10.61
CA GLY A 25 6.40 -15.43 10.94
C GLY A 25 7.66 -16.21 11.29
N PRO A 26 8.08 -17.17 10.46
CA PRO A 26 9.23 -18.02 10.75
C PRO A 26 10.54 -17.27 11.02
N ARG A 27 10.72 -16.10 10.38
CA ARG A 27 11.88 -15.22 10.63
C ARG A 27 11.81 -14.50 11.98
N LYS A 28 10.61 -14.44 12.59
CA LYS A 28 10.39 -13.87 13.92
C LYS A 28 10.34 -14.91 15.04
N VAL A 29 10.39 -16.21 14.75
CA VAL A 29 10.24 -17.27 15.76
C VAL A 29 11.19 -17.06 16.92
N ASN A 30 12.41 -16.60 16.67
CA ASN A 30 13.38 -16.28 17.71
C ASN A 30 13.00 -15.05 18.55
N LEU A 31 12.12 -14.18 18.06
CA LEU A 31 11.71 -12.94 18.70
C LEU A 31 10.35 -13.05 19.40
N CYS A 32 9.38 -13.74 18.79
CA CYS A 32 7.98 -13.74 19.26
C CYS A 32 7.32 -15.13 19.33
N LYS A 33 8.04 -16.19 19.05
CA LYS A 33 7.56 -17.61 19.14
C LYS A 33 6.30 -17.92 18.32
N ARG A 34 5.91 -17.08 17.37
CA ARG A 34 4.76 -17.30 16.50
C ARG A 34 5.21 -17.44 15.06
N ALA A 35 4.97 -18.59 14.46
CA ALA A 35 5.16 -18.85 13.03
C ALA A 35 3.88 -18.59 12.23
N GLU A 36 2.71 -18.69 12.87
CA GLU A 36 1.39 -18.59 12.24
C GLU A 36 0.90 -17.16 12.14
N CYS A 37 0.11 -16.91 11.10
CA CYS A 37 -0.54 -15.62 10.91
C CYS A 37 -1.58 -15.37 12.01
N PRO A 38 -1.60 -14.19 12.64
CA PRO A 38 -2.61 -13.85 13.62
C PRO A 38 -4.03 -13.70 13.03
N CYS A 39 -4.24 -13.91 11.72
CA CYS A 39 -5.59 -13.91 11.13
C CYS A 39 -6.45 -15.09 11.57
N GLY A 40 -5.84 -16.15 12.12
CA GLY A 40 -6.55 -17.34 12.57
C GLY A 40 -6.74 -18.42 11.51
N SER A 41 -6.12 -18.27 10.31
CA SER A 41 -6.19 -19.28 9.24
C SER A 41 -5.35 -20.54 9.53
N GLY A 42 -4.45 -20.51 10.52
CA GLY A 42 -3.46 -21.55 10.73
C GLY A 42 -2.28 -21.55 9.76
N GLU A 43 -2.28 -20.63 8.80
CA GLU A 43 -1.21 -20.52 7.81
C GLU A 43 0.03 -19.82 8.37
N ALA A 44 1.20 -20.18 7.84
CA ALA A 44 2.45 -19.52 8.18
C ALA A 44 2.41 -18.03 7.78
N GLU A 45 2.92 -17.16 8.63
CA GLU A 45 3.04 -15.72 8.36
C GLU A 45 4.22 -15.44 7.41
N THR A 46 4.09 -15.82 6.13
CA THR A 46 5.03 -15.43 5.07
C THR A 46 4.78 -13.99 4.63
N VAL A 47 5.73 -13.38 3.92
CA VAL A 47 5.52 -12.04 3.33
C VAL A 47 4.33 -12.07 2.36
N ARG A 48 4.27 -13.08 1.51
CA ARG A 48 3.14 -13.26 0.59
C ARG A 48 1.82 -13.38 1.33
N HIS A 49 1.73 -14.24 2.35
CA HIS A 49 0.51 -14.36 3.14
C HIS A 49 0.16 -13.03 3.82
N THR A 50 1.13 -12.42 4.50
CA THR A 50 0.92 -11.18 5.26
C THR A 50 0.34 -10.04 4.41
N PHE A 51 0.89 -9.82 3.24
CA PHE A 51 0.54 -8.65 2.43
C PHE A 51 -0.51 -8.95 1.35
N LYS A 52 -0.66 -10.20 0.92
CA LYS A 52 -1.54 -10.57 -0.19
C LYS A 52 -2.61 -11.59 0.18
N ASP A 53 -2.22 -12.78 0.69
CA ASP A 53 -3.13 -13.93 0.77
C ASP A 53 -3.96 -13.93 2.08
N CYS A 54 -3.55 -13.19 3.10
CA CYS A 54 -4.32 -13.02 4.33
C CYS A 54 -5.66 -12.34 4.04
N ALA A 55 -6.78 -12.94 4.44
CA ALA A 55 -8.13 -12.42 4.20
C ALA A 55 -8.30 -10.93 4.59
N ARG A 56 -7.63 -10.50 5.67
CA ARG A 56 -7.65 -9.10 6.11
C ARG A 56 -6.92 -8.19 5.14
N SER A 57 -5.77 -8.62 4.64
CA SER A 57 -4.99 -7.84 3.68
C SER A 57 -5.66 -7.82 2.32
N GLN A 58 -6.28 -8.93 1.91
CA GLN A 58 -7.12 -8.99 0.70
C GLN A 58 -8.23 -7.94 0.76
N HIS A 59 -8.98 -7.90 1.86
CA HIS A 59 -10.05 -6.91 2.02
C HIS A 59 -9.53 -5.46 1.95
N VAL A 60 -8.39 -5.18 2.57
CA VAL A 60 -7.76 -3.85 2.50
C VAL A 60 -7.40 -3.49 1.05
N TRP A 61 -6.81 -4.43 0.30
CA TRP A 61 -6.46 -4.22 -1.10
C TRP A 61 -7.70 -4.07 -1.99
N GLU A 62 -8.73 -4.89 -1.80
CA GLU A 62 -9.99 -4.77 -2.53
C GLU A 62 -10.59 -3.37 -2.40
N VAL A 63 -10.69 -2.86 -1.17
CA VAL A 63 -11.24 -1.51 -0.93
C VAL A 63 -10.32 -0.43 -1.50
N THR A 64 -9.01 -0.54 -1.29
CA THR A 64 -8.04 0.45 -1.78
C THR A 64 -8.05 0.52 -3.30
N LEU A 65 -8.04 -0.63 -3.97
CA LEU A 65 -8.05 -0.69 -5.43
C LEU A 65 -9.43 -0.34 -6.02
N ALA A 66 -10.53 -0.68 -5.35
CA ALA A 66 -11.87 -0.25 -5.77
C ALA A 66 -11.99 1.28 -5.72
N ARG A 67 -11.45 1.90 -4.66
CA ARG A 67 -11.40 3.37 -4.57
C ARG A 67 -10.50 3.98 -5.64
N TRP A 68 -9.32 3.41 -5.87
CA TRP A 68 -8.45 3.83 -6.98
C TRP A 68 -9.20 3.82 -8.32
N ARG A 69 -9.90 2.74 -8.63
CA ARG A 69 -10.72 2.62 -9.84
C ARG A 69 -11.79 3.70 -9.93
N ALA A 70 -12.51 3.94 -8.84
CA ALA A 70 -13.57 4.94 -8.81
C ALA A 70 -13.04 6.35 -9.07
N LEU A 71 -11.80 6.64 -8.67
CA LEU A 71 -11.16 7.94 -8.82
C LEU A 71 -10.51 8.13 -10.21
N THR A 72 -9.97 7.07 -10.79
CA THR A 72 -9.21 7.15 -12.05
C THR A 72 -10.00 6.68 -13.27
N GLY A 73 -11.17 6.06 -13.07
CA GLY A 73 -11.94 5.44 -14.15
C GLY A 73 -11.33 4.12 -14.66
N GLU A 74 -10.24 3.64 -14.06
CA GLU A 74 -9.58 2.40 -14.47
C GLU A 74 -10.45 1.18 -14.14
N ASN A 75 -11.13 0.61 -15.13
CA ASN A 75 -12.15 -0.43 -14.93
C ASN A 75 -11.60 -1.87 -14.83
N ARG A 76 -10.29 -2.09 -14.89
CA ARG A 76 -9.75 -3.37 -15.36
C ARG A 76 -8.73 -4.04 -14.43
N VAL A 77 -8.77 -3.73 -13.14
CA VAL A 77 -7.78 -4.24 -12.19
C VAL A 77 -8.16 -5.62 -11.66
N LYS A 78 -7.33 -6.62 -11.90
CA LYS A 78 -7.33 -7.84 -11.08
C LYS A 78 -6.65 -7.51 -9.75
N ALA A 79 -7.43 -7.16 -8.74
CA ALA A 79 -6.96 -6.88 -7.37
C ALA A 79 -6.12 -8.01 -6.74
N SER A 80 -6.12 -9.19 -7.39
CA SER A 80 -5.46 -10.40 -6.92
C SER A 80 -4.07 -10.65 -7.53
N ASP A 81 -3.61 -9.82 -8.50
CA ASP A 81 -2.28 -10.06 -9.09
C ASP A 81 -1.17 -9.76 -8.06
N PRO A 82 -0.30 -10.75 -7.76
CA PRO A 82 0.80 -10.54 -6.81
C PRO A 82 1.73 -9.40 -7.19
N ARG A 83 1.91 -9.11 -8.47
CA ARG A 83 2.79 -8.03 -8.93
C ARG A 83 2.25 -6.67 -8.54
N VAL A 84 0.93 -6.47 -8.64
CA VAL A 84 0.28 -5.23 -8.18
C VAL A 84 0.45 -5.07 -6.67
N VAL A 85 0.10 -6.10 -5.91
CA VAL A 85 0.05 -6.04 -4.44
C VAL A 85 1.45 -6.00 -3.82
N LEU A 86 2.36 -6.86 -4.27
CA LEU A 86 3.67 -7.00 -3.65
C LEU A 86 4.71 -6.05 -4.25
N LEU A 87 4.64 -5.78 -5.55
CA LEU A 87 5.65 -5.00 -6.26
C LEU A 87 5.19 -3.57 -6.59
N GLY A 88 3.88 -3.29 -6.51
CA GLY A 88 3.32 -2.02 -6.96
C GLY A 88 3.43 -1.85 -8.47
N ASP A 89 3.43 -2.94 -9.21
CA ASP A 89 3.52 -2.94 -10.66
C ASP A 89 2.18 -2.51 -11.26
N ARG A 90 2.08 -1.23 -11.57
CA ARG A 90 0.88 -0.64 -12.12
C ARG A 90 0.61 -1.10 -13.56
N SER A 91 1.62 -1.53 -14.31
CA SER A 91 1.43 -2.02 -15.67
C SER A 91 0.46 -3.21 -15.72
N MET A 92 0.34 -3.94 -14.63
CA MET A 92 -0.61 -5.03 -14.46
C MET A 92 -2.06 -4.58 -14.21
N LEU A 93 -2.29 -3.29 -14.01
CA LEU A 93 -3.63 -2.72 -13.89
C LEU A 93 -4.24 -2.37 -15.25
N TRP A 94 -3.44 -2.45 -16.31
CA TRP A 94 -3.80 -2.09 -17.68
C TRP A 94 -4.27 -3.30 -18.47
N LEU A 95 -5.23 -3.10 -19.32
CA LEU A 95 -5.50 -3.97 -20.44
C LEU A 95 -4.96 -3.30 -21.71
N ASP A 96 -4.61 -4.13 -22.64
CA ASP A 96 -3.71 -3.97 -23.77
C ASP A 96 -3.92 -2.80 -24.75
N ASP A 97 -4.93 -1.94 -24.58
CA ASP A 97 -5.34 -0.98 -25.62
C ASP A 97 -5.37 0.50 -25.18
N VAL A 98 -4.82 0.86 -24.02
CA VAL A 98 -4.85 2.26 -23.57
C VAL A 98 -3.48 2.90 -23.73
N GLU A 99 -3.43 4.07 -24.38
CA GLU A 99 -2.19 4.83 -24.54
C GLU A 99 -1.55 5.12 -23.17
N GLN A 100 -0.37 4.57 -22.95
CA GLN A 100 0.39 4.72 -21.69
C GLN A 100 0.64 6.19 -21.31
N SER A 101 0.60 7.10 -22.28
CA SER A 101 0.87 8.53 -22.08
C SER A 101 -0.15 9.23 -21.17
N GLU A 102 -1.44 8.88 -21.29
CA GLU A 102 -2.50 9.53 -20.50
C GLU A 102 -2.41 9.24 -19.01
N PHE A 103 -1.74 8.16 -18.66
CA PHE A 103 -1.70 7.66 -17.29
C PHE A 103 -0.32 7.77 -16.62
N ALA A 104 0.68 8.26 -17.31
CA ALA A 104 2.00 8.50 -16.72
C ALA A 104 1.91 9.43 -15.48
N GLN A 105 0.97 10.36 -15.49
CA GLN A 105 0.70 11.26 -14.37
C GLN A 105 0.17 10.53 -13.12
N LEU A 106 -0.41 9.32 -13.25
CA LEU A 106 -0.97 8.55 -12.15
C LEU A 106 0.04 7.59 -11.48
N GLU A 107 1.25 7.44 -12.03
CA GLU A 107 2.29 6.56 -11.48
C GLU A 107 2.68 6.94 -10.06
N GLU A 108 2.93 8.21 -9.82
CA GLU A 108 3.33 8.70 -8.50
C GLU A 108 2.20 8.56 -7.47
N PRO A 109 0.95 9.00 -7.74
CA PRO A 109 -0.19 8.75 -6.86
C PRO A 109 -0.39 7.29 -6.51
N PHE A 110 -0.34 6.39 -7.50
CA PHE A 110 -0.46 4.97 -7.26
C PHE A 110 0.67 4.44 -6.36
N ALA A 111 1.92 4.81 -6.63
CA ALA A 111 3.05 4.41 -5.82
C ALA A 111 2.94 4.89 -4.37
N VAL A 112 2.40 6.08 -4.12
CA VAL A 112 2.12 6.58 -2.76
C VAL A 112 1.06 5.73 -2.08
N ILE A 113 -0.09 5.51 -2.74
CA ILE A 113 -1.18 4.71 -2.18
C ILE A 113 -0.72 3.28 -1.88
N HIS A 114 0.01 2.66 -2.80
CA HIS A 114 0.58 1.33 -2.62
C HIS A 114 1.49 1.26 -1.38
N LYS A 115 2.44 2.17 -1.25
CA LYS A 115 3.39 2.20 -0.13
C LYS A 115 2.70 2.48 1.20
N CYS A 116 1.73 3.40 1.24
CA CYS A 116 0.93 3.66 2.42
C CYS A 116 0.11 2.44 2.85
N THR A 117 -0.41 1.68 1.88
CA THR A 117 -1.16 0.44 2.14
C THR A 117 -0.25 -0.64 2.75
N LEU A 118 0.92 -0.88 2.16
CA LEU A 118 1.91 -1.80 2.72
C LEU A 118 2.33 -1.39 4.14
N GLN A 119 2.62 -0.11 4.36
CA GLN A 119 3.00 0.41 5.66
C GLN A 119 1.88 0.23 6.69
N GLY A 120 0.64 0.53 6.32
CA GLY A 120 -0.51 0.35 7.20
C GLY A 120 -0.69 -1.12 7.64
N ILE A 121 -0.59 -2.05 6.70
CA ILE A 121 -0.63 -3.49 6.98
C ILE A 121 0.52 -3.89 7.92
N LEU A 122 1.74 -3.45 7.64
CA LEU A 122 2.93 -3.77 8.43
C LEU A 122 2.81 -3.27 9.88
N GLU A 123 2.36 -2.04 10.08
CA GLU A 123 2.20 -1.47 11.41
C GLU A 123 1.13 -2.19 12.24
N GLU A 124 0.06 -2.63 11.58
CA GLU A 124 -0.93 -3.43 12.25
C GLU A 124 -0.37 -4.79 12.67
N ARG A 125 0.45 -5.42 11.81
CA ARG A 125 1.15 -6.67 12.14
C ARG A 125 2.14 -6.51 13.29
N LYS A 126 2.89 -5.42 13.33
CA LYS A 126 3.79 -5.13 14.46
C LYS A 126 3.00 -5.01 15.76
N ARG A 127 1.83 -4.43 15.73
CA ARG A 127 0.95 -4.29 16.90
C ARG A 127 0.36 -5.63 17.34
N ASP A 128 -0.05 -6.49 16.39
CA ASP A 128 -0.54 -7.84 16.70
C ASP A 128 0.55 -8.73 17.32
N ALA A 129 1.81 -8.47 17.00
CA ALA A 129 2.97 -9.18 17.51
C ALA A 129 3.50 -8.65 18.86
N ALA A 130 2.95 -7.56 19.39
CA ALA A 130 3.37 -7.01 20.67
C ALA A 130 3.10 -8.00 21.83
N PRO A 131 3.93 -7.99 22.91
CA PRO A 131 3.74 -8.87 24.08
C PRO A 131 2.37 -8.76 24.73
N GLN A 132 1.77 -7.58 24.66
CA GLN A 132 0.38 -7.32 25.02
C GLN A 132 -0.36 -6.89 23.77
N PRO A 133 -0.91 -7.83 22.99
CA PRO A 133 -1.60 -7.49 21.78
C PRO A 133 -2.80 -6.61 22.10
N GLY A 134 -2.75 -5.38 21.64
CA GLY A 134 -3.88 -4.46 21.74
C GLY A 134 -5.09 -5.03 21.00
N LYS A 135 -6.29 -4.56 21.35
CA LYS A 135 -7.50 -4.92 20.62
C LYS A 135 -7.29 -4.66 19.12
N ARG A 136 -7.45 -5.70 18.30
CA ARG A 136 -7.30 -5.61 16.84
C ARG A 136 -8.17 -4.50 16.29
N ARG A 137 -7.60 -3.69 15.41
CA ARG A 137 -8.38 -2.69 14.68
C ARG A 137 -9.31 -3.38 13.70
N SER A 138 -10.54 -2.86 13.56
CA SER A 138 -11.40 -3.26 12.45
C SER A 138 -10.73 -2.90 11.10
N ALA A 139 -11.10 -3.60 10.03
CA ALA A 139 -10.62 -3.25 8.68
C ALA A 139 -10.89 -1.78 8.35
N ARG A 140 -12.05 -1.25 8.76
CA ARG A 140 -12.40 0.17 8.61
C ARG A 140 -11.37 1.11 9.27
N LYS A 141 -10.93 0.81 10.50
CA LYS A 141 -9.91 1.64 11.18
C LYS A 141 -8.56 1.54 10.52
N LEU A 142 -8.22 0.39 9.95
CA LEU A 142 -6.99 0.23 9.18
C LEU A 142 -7.04 1.05 7.88
N LEU A 143 -8.16 1.01 7.16
CA LEU A 143 -8.37 1.83 5.96
C LEU A 143 -8.30 3.32 6.27
N GLN A 144 -8.96 3.79 7.33
CA GLN A 144 -8.85 5.20 7.78
C GLN A 144 -7.41 5.60 8.08
N LYS A 145 -6.62 4.69 8.66
CA LYS A 145 -5.21 4.95 8.91
C LYS A 145 -4.42 5.07 7.60
N ILE A 146 -4.67 4.19 6.63
CA ILE A 146 -4.02 4.24 5.31
C ILE A 146 -4.37 5.56 4.62
N GLU A 147 -5.63 5.98 4.63
CA GLU A 147 -6.06 7.27 4.11
C GLU A 147 -5.31 8.43 4.77
N HIS A 148 -5.20 8.39 6.09
CA HIS A 148 -4.45 9.41 6.83
C HIS A 148 -2.97 9.46 6.41
N LEU A 149 -2.32 8.30 6.21
CA LEU A 149 -0.94 8.24 5.71
C LEU A 149 -0.82 8.83 4.30
N VAL A 150 -1.77 8.54 3.41
CA VAL A 150 -1.80 9.14 2.06
C VAL A 150 -1.94 10.65 2.16
N LEU A 151 -2.91 11.14 2.96
CA LEU A 151 -3.13 12.57 3.14
C LEU A 151 -1.89 13.28 3.71
N GLN A 152 -1.18 12.68 4.65
CA GLN A 152 0.07 13.24 5.17
C GLN A 152 1.12 13.43 4.06
N VAL A 153 1.33 12.41 3.23
CA VAL A 153 2.28 12.49 2.11
C VAL A 153 1.85 13.55 1.11
N VAL A 154 0.56 13.57 0.74
CA VAL A 154 0.00 14.55 -0.21
C VAL A 154 0.14 15.98 0.33
N THR A 155 -0.16 16.19 1.62
CA THR A 155 -0.06 17.52 2.26
C THR A 155 1.38 18.04 2.24
N VAL A 156 2.35 17.22 2.59
CA VAL A 156 3.77 17.62 2.54
C VAL A 156 4.16 17.99 1.10
N ARG A 157 3.78 17.19 0.13
CA ARG A 157 4.06 17.47 -1.28
C ARG A 157 3.37 18.71 -1.81
N TRP A 158 2.15 18.96 -1.36
CA TRP A 158 1.46 20.20 -1.68
C TRP A 158 2.21 21.42 -1.14
N GLN A 159 2.65 21.36 0.11
CA GLN A 159 3.43 22.46 0.71
C GLN A 159 4.73 22.73 -0.03
N GLU A 160 5.42 21.67 -0.50
CA GLU A 160 6.64 21.79 -1.32
C GLU A 160 6.35 22.38 -2.72
N ALA A 161 5.23 22.03 -3.33
CA ALA A 161 4.87 22.46 -4.68
C ALA A 161 4.22 23.86 -4.72
N ARG A 162 3.51 24.25 -3.67
CA ARG A 162 2.73 25.50 -3.60
C ARG A 162 3.62 26.72 -3.83
N GLY A 163 3.17 27.59 -4.73
CA GLY A 163 3.90 28.81 -5.10
C GLY A 163 5.12 28.58 -5.99
N THR A 164 5.33 27.35 -6.48
CA THR A 164 6.42 27.01 -7.38
C THR A 164 5.90 26.61 -8.77
N ALA A 165 6.79 26.46 -9.74
CA ALA A 165 6.43 25.93 -11.09
C ALA A 165 5.84 24.50 -11.02
N ALA A 166 6.10 23.74 -9.95
CA ALA A 166 5.60 22.40 -9.76
C ALA A 166 4.11 22.34 -9.32
N GLU A 167 3.52 23.46 -8.90
CA GLU A 167 2.14 23.50 -8.39
C GLU A 167 1.13 22.99 -9.41
N ARG A 168 1.25 23.42 -10.67
CA ARG A 168 0.34 22.98 -11.73
C ARG A 168 0.42 21.47 -11.97
N ALA A 169 1.63 20.93 -12.01
CA ALA A 169 1.86 19.50 -12.18
C ALA A 169 1.32 18.70 -10.99
N PHE A 170 1.49 19.21 -9.77
CA PHE A 170 0.92 18.61 -8.57
C PHE A 170 -0.62 18.55 -8.65
N ARG A 171 -1.28 19.68 -8.97
CA ARG A 171 -2.74 19.74 -9.09
C ARG A 171 -3.26 18.75 -10.14
N ALA A 172 -2.62 18.69 -11.32
CA ALA A 172 -3.01 17.76 -12.38
C ALA A 172 -2.97 16.30 -11.91
N LYS A 173 -1.96 15.93 -11.11
CA LYS A 173 -1.80 14.56 -10.60
C LYS A 173 -2.81 14.22 -9.50
N TRP A 174 -2.98 15.10 -8.52
CA TRP A 174 -3.66 14.76 -7.27
C TRP A 174 -5.12 15.15 -7.24
N VAL A 175 -5.52 16.21 -7.94
CA VAL A 175 -6.94 16.57 -8.09
C VAL A 175 -7.68 15.49 -8.89
N ALA A 176 -7.05 14.92 -9.91
CA ALA A 176 -7.61 13.80 -10.67
C ALA A 176 -7.83 12.53 -9.81
N THR A 177 -7.11 12.40 -8.70
CA THR A 177 -7.25 11.26 -7.76
C THR A 177 -8.19 11.54 -6.59
N GLY A 178 -8.81 12.73 -6.53
CA GLY A 178 -9.78 13.09 -5.48
C GLY A 178 -9.16 13.28 -4.06
N PHE A 179 -7.84 13.50 -3.98
CA PHE A 179 -7.11 13.84 -2.75
C PHE A 179 -6.78 15.33 -2.66
#